data_83e082f6590cb002fa505870da01029e
#
_entry.id   83e082f6590cb002fa505870da01029e
#
_cell.length_a   1.000
_cell.length_b   1.000
_cell.length_c   1.000
_cell.angle_alpha   90.00
_cell.angle_beta   90.00
_cell.angle_gamma   90.00
#
_symmetry.space_group_name_H-M   'P 1'
#
loop_
_entity.id
_entity.type
_entity.pdbx_description
1 polymer ?
#
loop_
_entity_poly.entity_id
_entity_poly.type
_entity_poly.pdbx_seq_one_letter_code
_entity_poly.pdbx_strand_id
1 'polypeptide(L)'
;MSISILYFILFNQEILYVFGWGPIGHSLVARLAQSQLDFSTNSWINNYIPLNLSGNLSAIASWPDEIIDPNKNPFDYNKWLWSHELHFLTIPDWNCKYISRRDCLNNRCIEGALKNYSERLIDNNCDYIQQQQALFFLVHFVGDVHQPLHCGFKGDFGGHNVIGFFFNKTNSTNLRYVWNVEIMNIHINRHFQSDVNLYYEYLKSLMFNQYFLINETYNDYKKWIDESVSYVCKQVYLDDNNIKLDISRNFVLGEQYFNRNWPLIDQRLVQAGRRLALLLNQLSKNRSSKKFLPDTPLFIIILCIELAIGIFAALGVHLYKRNKQHRI
;
A
#
# COMPACT_ATOMS: atom_id res chain seq x y z
N MET A 1 51.14 0.61 -35.18
CA MET A 1 50.54 0.17 -33.89
C MET A 1 49.49 1.17 -33.48
N SER A 2 48.23 0.90 -33.81
CA SER A 2 47.10 1.74 -33.45
C SER A 2 46.50 1.23 -32.15
N ILE A 3 46.55 2.04 -31.11
CA ILE A 3 45.93 1.74 -29.82
C ILE A 3 44.48 2.20 -29.92
N SER A 4 43.58 1.25 -30.10
CA SER A 4 42.13 1.49 -29.97
C SER A 4 41.81 1.70 -28.51
N ILE A 5 41.52 2.92 -28.16
CA ILE A 5 40.98 3.28 -26.85
C ILE A 5 39.51 2.88 -26.85
N LEU A 6 39.24 1.76 -26.20
CA LEU A 6 37.88 1.29 -25.92
C LEU A 6 37.29 2.20 -24.85
N TYR A 7 36.49 3.18 -25.25
CA TYR A 7 35.65 3.94 -24.31
C TYR A 7 34.58 2.99 -23.75
N PHE A 8 34.82 2.46 -22.57
CA PHE A 8 33.76 1.90 -21.73
C PHE A 8 32.87 3.08 -21.31
N ILE A 9 31.79 3.27 -22.05
CA ILE A 9 30.67 4.09 -21.57
C ILE A 9 30.05 3.30 -20.43
N LEU A 10 30.49 3.59 -19.20
CA LEU A 10 29.75 3.26 -18.00
C LEU A 10 28.45 4.04 -18.08
N PHE A 11 27.40 3.40 -18.59
CA PHE A 11 26.04 3.81 -18.28
C PHE A 11 25.90 3.65 -16.77
N ASN A 12 26.13 4.74 -16.03
CA ASN A 12 25.53 4.90 -14.73
C ASN A 12 24.03 4.82 -14.99
N GLN A 13 23.46 3.62 -14.89
CA GLN A 13 22.06 3.48 -14.58
C GLN A 13 21.92 4.08 -13.18
N GLU A 14 21.62 5.38 -13.12
CA GLU A 14 21.00 5.94 -11.93
C GLU A 14 19.77 5.10 -11.71
N ILE A 15 19.82 4.24 -10.69
CA ILE A 15 18.67 3.49 -10.24
C ILE A 15 17.68 4.57 -9.80
N LEU A 16 16.66 4.76 -10.62
CA LEU A 16 15.63 5.76 -10.43
C LEU A 16 14.83 5.33 -9.23
N TYR A 17 15.17 5.87 -8.06
CA TYR A 17 14.42 5.62 -6.83
C TYR A 17 13.00 6.14 -7.03
N VAL A 18 12.09 5.21 -7.13
CA VAL A 18 10.66 5.47 -7.26
C VAL A 18 10.09 5.66 -5.88
N PHE A 19 10.22 6.84 -5.33
CA PHE A 19 9.50 7.21 -4.11
C PHE A 19 8.04 7.45 -4.46
N GLY A 20 7.10 6.85 -3.68
CA GLY A 20 5.67 7.12 -3.73
C GLY A 20 5.35 8.56 -3.32
N TRP A 21 4.30 8.75 -2.54
CA TRP A 21 4.22 9.99 -1.77
C TRP A 21 5.54 10.14 -1.01
N GLY A 22 6.23 11.26 -1.08
CA GLY A 22 7.43 11.45 -0.29
C GLY A 22 7.21 11.10 1.20
N PRO A 23 8.25 11.06 2.04
CA PRO A 23 8.14 10.59 3.43
C PRO A 23 7.01 11.25 4.23
N ILE A 24 6.72 12.53 3.95
CA ILE A 24 5.60 13.26 4.57
C ILE A 24 4.26 12.62 4.19
N GLY A 25 4.03 12.32 2.92
CA GLY A 25 2.75 11.77 2.46
C GLY A 25 2.50 10.36 3.00
N HIS A 26 3.50 9.46 2.98
CA HIS A 26 3.40 8.13 3.60
C HIS A 26 3.14 8.21 5.10
N SER A 27 3.82 9.13 5.80
CA SER A 27 3.59 9.39 7.22
C SER A 27 2.15 9.86 7.48
N LEU A 28 1.61 10.77 6.66
CA LEU A 28 0.23 11.26 6.78
C LEU A 28 -0.79 10.15 6.55
N VAL A 29 -0.62 9.31 5.51
CA VAL A 29 -1.49 8.16 5.25
C VAL A 29 -1.52 7.21 6.45
N ALA A 30 -0.36 6.87 7.01
CA ALA A 30 -0.25 5.99 8.16
C ALA A 30 -0.87 6.59 9.43
N ARG A 31 -0.67 7.90 9.70
CA ARG A 31 -1.29 8.62 10.82
C ARG A 31 -2.81 8.66 10.70
N LEU A 32 -3.33 8.96 9.51
CA LEU A 32 -4.77 8.95 9.23
C LEU A 32 -5.35 7.56 9.46
N ALA A 33 -4.68 6.52 8.96
CA ALA A 33 -5.10 5.14 9.19
C ALA A 33 -5.10 4.78 10.67
N GLN A 34 -4.01 5.07 11.38
CA GLN A 34 -3.87 4.75 12.80
C GLN A 34 -4.97 5.41 13.66
N SER A 35 -5.41 6.63 13.29
CA SER A 35 -6.50 7.31 13.98
C SER A 35 -7.87 6.64 13.86
N GLN A 36 -8.01 5.65 12.97
CA GLN A 36 -9.25 4.92 12.66
C GLN A 36 -9.17 3.43 12.99
N LEU A 37 -8.08 2.97 13.60
CA LEU A 37 -7.93 1.57 13.98
C LEU A 37 -8.78 1.25 15.20
N ASP A 38 -9.46 0.10 15.17
CA ASP A 38 -10.06 -0.49 16.34
C ASP A 38 -8.97 -0.78 17.39
N PHE A 39 -9.30 -0.71 18.67
CA PHE A 39 -8.34 -0.97 19.77
C PHE A 39 -7.62 -2.32 19.62
N SER A 40 -8.36 -3.38 19.28
CA SER A 40 -7.80 -4.72 19.07
C SER A 40 -6.83 -4.76 17.89
N THR A 41 -7.12 -4.04 16.81
CA THR A 41 -6.26 -3.94 15.63
C THR A 41 -4.98 -3.18 15.95
N ASN A 42 -5.11 -2.02 16.62
CA ASN A 42 -3.94 -1.24 17.03
C ASN A 42 -3.02 -2.05 17.96
N SER A 43 -3.59 -2.74 18.95
CA SER A 43 -2.84 -3.63 19.84
C SER A 43 -2.14 -4.76 19.07
N TRP A 44 -2.80 -5.34 18.07
CA TRP A 44 -2.23 -6.41 17.26
C TRP A 44 -1.05 -5.94 16.40
N ILE A 45 -1.20 -4.86 15.64
CA ILE A 45 -0.11 -4.37 14.77
C ILE A 45 1.08 -3.84 15.56
N ASN A 46 0.86 -3.33 16.78
CA ASN A 46 1.93 -2.86 17.65
C ASN A 46 2.93 -3.97 18.00
N ASN A 47 2.53 -5.24 17.95
CA ASN A 47 3.46 -6.34 18.14
C ASN A 47 4.53 -6.43 17.03
N TYR A 48 4.27 -5.87 15.85
CA TYR A 48 5.21 -5.89 14.72
C TYR A 48 6.00 -4.60 14.58
N ILE A 49 5.62 -3.52 15.28
CA ILE A 49 6.37 -2.25 15.25
C ILE A 49 7.48 -2.33 16.30
N PRO A 50 8.74 -2.00 15.93
CA PRO A 50 9.84 -1.98 16.88
C PRO A 50 9.53 -1.16 18.13
N LEU A 51 9.91 -1.66 19.31
CA LEU A 51 9.56 -1.06 20.61
C LEU A 51 9.99 0.40 20.74
N ASN A 52 11.16 0.75 20.20
CA ASN A 52 11.68 2.12 20.19
C ASN A 52 10.85 3.11 19.36
N LEU A 53 9.93 2.62 18.52
CA LEU A 53 9.00 3.44 17.73
C LEU A 53 7.65 3.60 18.42
N SER A 54 7.47 3.06 19.63
CA SER A 54 6.30 3.27 20.50
C SER A 54 4.95 3.01 19.83
N GLY A 55 4.89 2.01 18.94
CA GLY A 55 3.66 1.65 18.21
C GLY A 55 3.24 2.67 17.15
N ASN A 56 4.12 3.59 16.75
CA ASN A 56 3.84 4.61 15.76
C ASN A 56 3.88 4.04 14.33
N LEU A 57 2.72 3.87 13.71
CA LEU A 57 2.60 3.33 12.35
C LEU A 57 3.27 4.23 11.30
N SER A 58 3.29 5.55 11.53
CA SER A 58 3.93 6.48 10.59
C SER A 58 5.46 6.35 10.54
N ALA A 59 6.06 5.82 11.60
CA ALA A 59 7.51 5.65 11.67
C ALA A 59 8.04 4.52 10.78
N ILE A 60 7.18 3.61 10.33
CA ILE A 60 7.53 2.51 9.43
C ILE A 60 7.07 2.76 7.98
N ALA A 61 6.33 3.84 7.76
CA ALA A 61 5.62 4.05 6.49
C ALA A 61 6.56 4.27 5.28
N SER A 62 7.76 4.79 5.49
CA SER A 62 8.77 5.00 4.44
C SER A 62 9.80 3.89 4.34
N TRP A 63 9.75 2.89 5.24
CA TRP A 63 10.74 1.82 5.28
C TRP A 63 10.93 1.08 3.92
N PRO A 64 9.87 0.77 3.13
CA PRO A 64 10.05 0.09 1.84
C PRO A 64 10.86 0.89 0.81
N ASP A 65 10.79 2.21 0.82
CA ASP A 65 11.63 3.07 0.01
C ASP A 65 13.07 3.13 0.56
N GLU A 66 13.21 3.22 1.88
CA GLU A 66 14.50 3.36 2.54
C GLU A 66 15.40 2.13 2.38
N ILE A 67 14.81 0.94 2.36
CA ILE A 67 15.59 -0.31 2.22
C ILE A 67 16.20 -0.51 0.84
N ILE A 68 15.65 0.11 -0.20
CA ILE A 68 16.16 0.05 -1.58
C ILE A 68 17.03 1.26 -1.92
N ASP A 69 17.09 2.30 -1.07
CA ASP A 69 17.90 3.49 -1.28
C ASP A 69 19.34 3.26 -0.80
N PRO A 70 20.37 3.31 -1.68
CA PRO A 70 21.77 3.14 -1.27
C PRO A 70 22.26 4.24 -0.33
N ASN A 71 21.64 5.42 -0.30
CA ASN A 71 22.00 6.47 0.63
C ASN A 71 21.47 6.21 2.04
N LYS A 72 20.35 5.50 2.14
CA LYS A 72 19.71 5.12 3.41
C LYS A 72 20.17 3.77 3.92
N ASN A 73 20.37 2.81 3.02
CA ASN A 73 20.76 1.43 3.31
C ASN A 73 21.95 0.96 2.48
N PRO A 74 23.14 1.61 2.63
CA PRO A 74 24.29 1.41 1.73
C PRO A 74 24.83 -0.02 1.72
N PHE A 75 24.61 -0.81 2.77
CA PHE A 75 25.17 -2.15 2.90
C PHE A 75 24.22 -3.25 2.40
N ASP A 76 22.92 -3.02 2.45
CA ASP A 76 21.92 -4.07 2.22
C ASP A 76 20.88 -3.74 1.14
N TYR A 77 20.88 -2.53 0.55
CA TYR A 77 19.88 -2.14 -0.45
C TYR A 77 19.77 -3.14 -1.61
N ASN A 78 20.88 -3.72 -2.06
CA ASN A 78 20.91 -4.71 -3.13
C ASN A 78 20.06 -5.96 -2.83
N LYS A 79 19.94 -6.33 -1.56
CA LYS A 79 19.10 -7.48 -1.15
C LYS A 79 17.61 -7.21 -1.33
N TRP A 80 17.22 -5.93 -1.45
CA TRP A 80 15.85 -5.48 -1.51
C TRP A 80 15.41 -4.95 -2.88
N LEU A 81 16.33 -4.80 -3.84
CA LEU A 81 16.02 -4.27 -5.18
C LEU A 81 14.90 -5.03 -5.90
N TRP A 82 14.69 -6.29 -5.56
CA TRP A 82 13.58 -7.08 -6.08
C TRP A 82 12.20 -6.49 -5.72
N SER A 83 12.10 -5.69 -4.66
CA SER A 83 10.84 -5.07 -4.24
C SER A 83 10.50 -3.80 -5.02
N HIS A 84 11.44 -3.23 -5.75
CA HIS A 84 11.25 -1.99 -6.51
C HIS A 84 10.01 -2.02 -7.44
N GLU A 85 9.81 -3.11 -8.18
CA GLU A 85 8.65 -3.26 -9.08
C GLU A 85 7.31 -3.32 -8.34
N LEU A 86 7.31 -3.60 -7.04
CA LEU A 86 6.12 -3.76 -6.25
C LEU A 86 5.48 -2.43 -5.82
N HIS A 87 6.21 -1.33 -5.95
CA HIS A 87 5.75 0.01 -5.59
C HIS A 87 4.77 0.62 -6.60
N PHE A 88 4.69 0.07 -7.82
CA PHE A 88 3.91 0.67 -8.90
C PHE A 88 3.38 -0.40 -9.87
N LEU A 89 2.59 0.05 -10.80
CA LEU A 89 2.31 -0.61 -12.06
C LEU A 89 2.37 0.43 -13.19
N THR A 90 2.56 -0.04 -14.42
CA THR A 90 2.50 0.83 -15.58
C THR A 90 1.48 0.32 -16.58
N ILE A 91 0.72 1.26 -17.17
CA ILE A 91 -0.21 0.99 -18.27
C ILE A 91 0.40 1.41 -19.60
N PRO A 92 -0.01 0.86 -20.75
CA PRO A 92 0.41 1.35 -22.06
C PRO A 92 0.07 2.81 -22.24
N ASP A 93 0.95 3.52 -22.92
CA ASP A 93 0.84 4.97 -23.10
C ASP A 93 -0.52 5.38 -23.65
N TRP A 94 -1.13 6.34 -22.98
CA TRP A 94 -2.45 6.90 -23.31
C TRP A 94 -3.62 5.89 -23.33
N ASN A 95 -3.37 4.65 -22.93
CA ASN A 95 -4.43 3.66 -22.72
C ASN A 95 -4.94 3.75 -21.27
N CYS A 96 -5.97 4.54 -21.08
CA CYS A 96 -6.53 4.88 -19.78
C CYS A 96 -7.36 3.75 -19.17
N LYS A 97 -6.91 2.50 -19.32
CA LYS A 97 -7.58 1.31 -18.81
C LYS A 97 -6.57 0.31 -18.25
N TYR A 98 -6.69 0.02 -16.99
CA TYR A 98 -5.94 -1.05 -16.34
C TYR A 98 -6.51 -2.43 -16.69
N ILE A 99 -5.64 -3.36 -17.06
CA ILE A 99 -5.96 -4.76 -17.31
C ILE A 99 -4.93 -5.63 -16.59
N SER A 100 -5.33 -6.27 -15.50
CA SER A 100 -4.43 -7.01 -14.60
C SER A 100 -3.54 -8.03 -15.34
N ARG A 101 -4.11 -8.81 -16.28
CA ARG A 101 -3.33 -9.81 -17.06
C ARG A 101 -2.24 -9.19 -17.94
N ARG A 102 -2.39 -7.92 -18.36
CA ARG A 102 -1.45 -7.21 -19.23
C ARG A 102 -0.43 -6.43 -18.42
N ASP A 103 -0.89 -5.75 -17.36
CA ASP A 103 -0.15 -4.67 -16.70
C ASP A 103 0.46 -5.13 -15.36
N CYS A 104 0.10 -6.34 -14.88
CA CYS A 104 0.63 -6.95 -13.65
C CYS A 104 1.05 -8.41 -13.90
N LEU A 105 2.04 -8.61 -14.74
CA LEU A 105 2.52 -9.94 -15.10
C LEU A 105 3.07 -10.66 -13.86
N ASN A 106 2.69 -11.93 -13.68
CA ASN A 106 3.13 -12.78 -12.56
C ASN A 106 2.89 -12.16 -11.16
N ASN A 107 1.90 -11.27 -11.03
CA ASN A 107 1.63 -10.50 -9.81
C ASN A 107 2.82 -9.64 -9.33
N ARG A 108 3.79 -9.33 -10.21
CA ARG A 108 4.93 -8.46 -9.90
C ARG A 108 4.59 -7.01 -10.20
N CYS A 109 3.69 -6.45 -9.40
CA CYS A 109 3.25 -5.06 -9.43
C CYS A 109 2.57 -4.73 -8.09
N ILE A 110 2.14 -3.48 -7.92
CA ILE A 110 1.50 -3.02 -6.69
C ILE A 110 0.18 -3.78 -6.37
N GLU A 111 -0.62 -4.21 -7.38
CA GLU A 111 -1.82 -5.03 -7.12
C GLU A 111 -1.45 -6.37 -6.50
N GLY A 112 -0.48 -7.06 -7.11
CA GLY A 112 -0.01 -8.35 -6.61
C GLY A 112 0.64 -8.23 -5.23
N ALA A 113 1.37 -7.16 -4.99
CA ALA A 113 1.98 -6.86 -3.70
C ALA A 113 0.93 -6.64 -2.61
N LEU A 114 -0.09 -5.81 -2.85
CA LEU A 114 -1.18 -5.58 -1.90
C LEU A 114 -1.91 -6.89 -1.52
N LYS A 115 -2.17 -7.77 -2.50
CA LYS A 115 -2.77 -9.09 -2.26
C LYS A 115 -1.85 -9.96 -1.40
N ASN A 116 -0.60 -10.14 -1.83
CA ASN A 116 0.38 -11.00 -1.17
C ASN A 116 0.64 -10.57 0.28
N TYR A 117 0.89 -9.28 0.53
CA TYR A 117 1.21 -8.82 1.89
C TYR A 117 -0.01 -8.77 2.81
N SER A 118 -1.22 -8.58 2.27
CA SER A 118 -2.46 -8.73 3.05
C SER A 118 -2.64 -10.18 3.54
N GLU A 119 -2.38 -11.17 2.68
CA GLU A 119 -2.45 -12.58 3.03
C GLU A 119 -1.36 -12.98 4.02
N ARG A 120 -0.09 -12.59 3.76
CA ARG A 120 1.05 -12.92 4.63
C ARG A 120 0.94 -12.34 6.03
N LEU A 121 0.37 -11.16 6.18
CA LEU A 121 0.21 -10.50 7.48
C LEU A 121 -0.67 -11.32 8.46
N ILE A 122 -1.58 -12.13 7.93
CA ILE A 122 -2.50 -12.97 8.74
C ILE A 122 -2.27 -14.47 8.54
N ASP A 123 -1.20 -14.86 7.84
CA ASP A 123 -0.86 -16.27 7.65
C ASP A 123 -0.05 -16.78 8.85
N ASN A 124 -0.59 -17.80 9.52
CA ASN A 124 0.07 -18.43 10.67
C ASN A 124 1.33 -19.22 10.29
N ASN A 125 1.53 -19.55 9.01
CA ASN A 125 2.74 -20.21 8.51
C ASN A 125 3.89 -19.22 8.30
N CYS A 126 3.63 -17.93 8.23
CA CYS A 126 4.65 -16.89 8.18
C CYS A 126 5.25 -16.67 9.57
N ASP A 127 6.58 -16.58 9.65
CA ASP A 127 7.25 -16.22 10.89
C ASP A 127 7.03 -14.73 11.24
N TYR A 128 7.49 -14.34 12.42
CA TYR A 128 7.34 -12.97 12.92
C TYR A 128 7.95 -11.92 11.96
N ILE A 129 9.14 -12.17 11.43
CA ILE A 129 9.85 -11.23 10.54
C ILE A 129 9.09 -11.07 9.23
N GLN A 130 8.57 -12.16 8.67
CA GLN A 130 7.76 -12.12 7.45
C GLN A 130 6.45 -11.35 7.65
N GLN A 131 5.79 -11.50 8.80
CA GLN A 131 4.58 -10.74 9.13
C GLN A 131 4.89 -9.27 9.41
N GLN A 132 6.01 -8.95 10.07
CA GLN A 132 6.47 -7.59 10.27
C GLN A 132 6.75 -6.89 8.93
N GLN A 133 7.50 -7.51 8.04
CA GLN A 133 7.75 -7.00 6.70
C GLN A 133 6.45 -6.83 5.92
N ALA A 134 5.51 -7.77 6.05
CA ALA A 134 4.21 -7.67 5.40
C ALA A 134 3.43 -6.44 5.86
N LEU A 135 3.45 -6.11 7.14
CA LEU A 135 2.84 -4.89 7.66
C LEU A 135 3.51 -3.64 7.06
N PHE A 136 4.85 -3.59 7.04
CA PHE A 136 5.59 -2.43 6.57
C PHE A 136 5.33 -2.17 5.09
N PHE A 137 5.43 -3.20 4.25
CA PHE A 137 5.10 -3.12 2.83
C PHE A 137 3.64 -2.72 2.60
N LEU A 138 2.69 -3.29 3.35
CA LEU A 138 1.27 -3.01 3.17
C LEU A 138 0.93 -1.55 3.49
N VAL A 139 1.46 -1.01 4.59
CA VAL A 139 1.28 0.39 4.99
C VAL A 139 1.77 1.34 3.89
N HIS A 140 2.92 1.04 3.30
CA HIS A 140 3.52 1.83 2.24
C HIS A 140 2.74 1.74 0.93
N PHE A 141 2.49 0.52 0.44
CA PHE A 141 1.86 0.29 -0.87
C PHE A 141 0.42 0.77 -0.95
N VAL A 142 -0.30 0.83 0.19
CA VAL A 142 -1.60 1.50 0.19
C VAL A 142 -1.44 3.00 -0.06
N GLY A 143 -0.38 3.63 0.41
CA GLY A 143 -0.02 4.99 0.02
C GLY A 143 0.26 5.09 -1.48
N ASP A 144 1.17 4.26 -1.98
CA ASP A 144 1.62 4.26 -3.37
C ASP A 144 0.48 4.11 -4.38
N VAL A 145 -0.42 3.15 -4.19
CA VAL A 145 -1.53 2.90 -5.12
C VAL A 145 -2.49 4.10 -5.23
N HIS A 146 -2.48 4.99 -4.24
CA HIS A 146 -3.29 6.22 -4.24
C HIS A 146 -2.55 7.42 -4.83
N GLN A 147 -1.26 7.33 -5.12
CA GLN A 147 -0.53 8.31 -5.90
C GLN A 147 -0.74 8.02 -7.40
N PRO A 148 -1.39 8.91 -8.16
CA PRO A 148 -1.78 8.59 -9.54
C PRO A 148 -0.64 8.08 -10.41
N LEU A 149 0.53 8.69 -10.36
CA LEU A 149 1.67 8.33 -11.22
C LEU A 149 2.33 6.99 -10.86
N HIS A 150 1.97 6.37 -9.72
CA HIS A 150 2.30 4.97 -9.43
C HIS A 150 1.44 3.96 -10.22
N CYS A 151 0.41 4.48 -10.94
CA CYS A 151 -0.38 3.75 -11.93
C CYS A 151 -0.28 4.46 -13.30
N GLY A 152 0.90 5.02 -13.62
CA GLY A 152 1.13 5.89 -14.77
C GLY A 152 1.49 5.16 -16.06
N PHE A 153 1.94 5.92 -17.06
CA PHE A 153 2.31 5.40 -18.36
C PHE A 153 3.66 4.69 -18.35
N LYS A 154 3.78 3.65 -19.19
CA LYS A 154 5.00 2.85 -19.29
C LYS A 154 6.14 3.60 -19.96
N GLY A 155 5.87 4.34 -21.03
CA GLY A 155 6.89 4.98 -21.84
C GLY A 155 7.64 6.10 -21.14
N ASP A 156 7.03 6.73 -20.14
CA ASP A 156 7.66 7.79 -19.36
C ASP A 156 7.96 7.41 -17.90
N PHE A 157 7.84 6.12 -17.59
CA PHE A 157 8.06 5.57 -16.23
C PHE A 157 7.21 6.28 -15.17
N GLY A 158 5.90 6.48 -15.46
CA GLY A 158 4.98 7.14 -14.54
C GLY A 158 5.39 8.59 -14.26
N GLY A 159 5.70 9.36 -15.31
CA GLY A 159 6.06 10.78 -15.23
C GLY A 159 7.49 11.07 -14.83
N HIS A 160 8.33 10.04 -14.60
CA HIS A 160 9.73 10.25 -14.22
C HIS A 160 10.53 10.90 -15.36
N ASN A 161 10.31 10.47 -16.60
CA ASN A 161 10.98 11.01 -17.78
C ASN A 161 10.31 12.27 -18.35
N VAL A 162 9.23 12.74 -17.74
CA VAL A 162 8.58 14.00 -18.13
C VAL A 162 9.23 15.14 -17.36
N ILE A 163 10.16 15.84 -18.00
CA ILE A 163 11.00 16.87 -17.39
C ILE A 163 10.42 18.26 -17.65
N GLY A 164 10.63 19.20 -16.73
CA GLY A 164 10.21 20.58 -16.89
C GLY A 164 10.46 21.44 -15.66
N PHE A 165 9.67 22.51 -15.56
CA PHE A 165 9.80 23.51 -14.52
C PHE A 165 8.47 23.69 -13.78
N PHE A 166 8.52 23.77 -12.46
CA PHE A 166 7.37 24.03 -11.63
C PHE A 166 7.56 25.34 -10.87
N PHE A 167 6.60 26.29 -11.00
CA PHE A 167 6.67 27.65 -10.46
C PHE A 167 7.94 28.43 -10.87
N ASN A 168 8.25 28.44 -12.17
CA ASN A 168 9.39 29.20 -12.71
C ASN A 168 10.72 28.96 -11.99
N LYS A 169 10.92 27.78 -11.39
CA LYS A 169 12.19 27.41 -10.78
C LYS A 169 13.28 27.36 -11.84
N THR A 170 14.47 27.77 -11.48
CA THR A 170 15.65 27.71 -12.35
C THR A 170 16.15 26.30 -12.59
N ASN A 171 15.88 25.39 -11.64
CA ASN A 171 16.25 24.00 -11.75
C ASN A 171 15.07 23.19 -12.30
N SER A 172 15.36 22.34 -13.26
CA SER A 172 14.39 21.40 -13.80
C SER A 172 14.01 20.34 -12.76
N THR A 173 12.79 19.85 -12.88
CA THR A 173 12.22 18.77 -12.07
C THR A 173 11.54 17.77 -13.00
N ASN A 174 11.02 16.67 -12.48
CA ASN A 174 10.17 15.77 -13.25
C ASN A 174 8.73 15.76 -12.70
N LEU A 175 7.79 15.36 -13.54
CA LEU A 175 6.36 15.39 -13.22
C LEU A 175 6.06 14.49 -12.00
N ARG A 176 6.76 13.35 -11.87
CA ARG A 176 6.61 12.46 -10.72
C ARG A 176 7.02 13.13 -9.41
N TYR A 177 8.15 13.86 -9.39
CA TYR A 177 8.60 14.57 -8.20
C TYR A 177 7.66 15.75 -7.85
N VAL A 178 7.11 16.43 -8.85
CA VAL A 178 6.07 17.45 -8.64
C VAL A 178 4.90 16.87 -7.85
N TRP A 179 4.43 15.68 -8.20
CA TRP A 179 3.31 15.00 -7.53
C TRP A 179 3.67 14.37 -6.19
N ASN A 180 4.86 13.81 -6.09
CA ASN A 180 5.28 13.13 -4.87
C ASN A 180 5.59 14.12 -3.73
N VAL A 181 6.08 15.32 -4.07
CA VAL A 181 6.72 16.21 -3.10
C VAL A 181 6.28 17.67 -3.25
N GLU A 182 6.40 18.25 -4.46
CA GLU A 182 6.39 19.70 -4.58
C GLU A 182 5.00 20.32 -4.35
N ILE A 183 3.95 19.74 -4.92
CA ILE A 183 2.58 20.25 -4.72
C ILE A 183 2.22 20.21 -3.23
N MET A 184 2.49 19.09 -2.55
CA MET A 184 2.20 18.93 -1.12
C MET A 184 2.99 19.93 -0.27
N ASN A 185 4.30 20.08 -0.52
CA ASN A 185 5.13 21.02 0.23
C ASN A 185 4.68 22.47 0.06
N ILE A 186 4.31 22.87 -1.17
CA ILE A 186 3.78 24.22 -1.43
C ILE A 186 2.44 24.41 -0.72
N HIS A 187 1.57 23.39 -0.75
CA HIS A 187 0.27 23.44 -0.06
C HIS A 187 0.44 23.58 1.45
N ILE A 188 1.32 22.77 2.08
CA ILE A 188 1.62 22.86 3.51
C ILE A 188 2.20 24.22 3.86
N ASN A 189 3.13 24.72 3.05
CA ASN A 189 3.75 26.03 3.29
C ASN A 189 2.72 27.17 3.24
N ARG A 190 1.87 27.18 2.21
CA ARG A 190 0.92 28.30 1.97
C ARG A 190 -0.26 28.31 2.93
N HIS A 191 -0.79 27.13 3.26
CA HIS A 191 -2.07 27.02 3.96
C HIS A 191 -1.95 26.54 5.40
N PHE A 192 -0.81 25.97 5.79
CA PHE A 192 -0.59 25.37 7.11
C PHE A 192 0.70 25.84 7.78
N GLN A 193 1.20 27.01 7.42
CA GLN A 193 2.37 27.65 8.05
C GLN A 193 3.61 26.75 8.09
N SER A 194 3.79 25.88 7.10
CA SER A 194 4.82 24.83 7.04
C SER A 194 4.71 23.76 8.15
N ASP A 195 3.58 23.70 8.87
CA ASP A 195 3.34 22.71 9.93
C ASP A 195 2.55 21.50 9.39
N VAL A 196 3.24 20.36 9.31
CA VAL A 196 2.65 19.08 8.90
C VAL A 196 1.56 18.59 9.87
N ASN A 197 1.60 19.00 11.15
CA ASN A 197 0.55 18.60 12.10
C ASN A 197 -0.74 19.36 11.86
N LEU A 198 -0.67 20.65 11.52
CA LEU A 198 -1.86 21.41 11.11
C LEU A 198 -2.47 20.80 9.84
N TYR A 199 -1.65 20.44 8.87
CA TYR A 199 -2.11 19.75 7.67
C TYR A 199 -2.73 18.38 7.98
N TYR A 200 -2.14 17.61 8.88
CA TYR A 200 -2.72 16.34 9.34
C TYR A 200 -4.10 16.51 9.97
N GLU A 201 -4.28 17.48 10.88
CA GLU A 201 -5.59 17.73 11.51
C GLU A 201 -6.65 18.17 10.48
N TYR A 202 -6.25 18.97 9.48
CA TYR A 202 -7.12 19.29 8.36
C TYR A 202 -7.54 18.06 7.56
N LEU A 203 -6.60 17.22 7.14
CA LEU A 203 -6.89 15.96 6.40
C LEU A 203 -7.78 15.03 7.23
N LYS A 204 -7.52 14.93 8.52
CA LYS A 204 -8.34 14.15 9.44
C LYS A 204 -9.78 14.68 9.51
N SER A 205 -9.96 15.99 9.55
CA SER A 205 -11.31 16.59 9.50
C SER A 205 -12.03 16.31 8.19
N LEU A 206 -11.31 16.36 7.05
CA LEU A 206 -11.87 15.96 5.75
C LEU A 206 -12.31 14.50 5.75
N MET A 207 -11.53 13.60 6.34
CA MET A 207 -11.84 12.18 6.39
C MET A 207 -13.14 11.88 7.12
N PHE A 208 -13.46 12.65 8.18
CA PHE A 208 -14.73 12.51 8.91
C PHE A 208 -15.92 13.09 8.16
N ASN A 209 -15.71 14.12 7.36
CA ASN A 209 -16.79 14.88 6.71
C ASN A 209 -17.14 14.37 5.29
N GLN A 210 -16.38 13.43 4.73
CA GLN A 210 -16.57 13.01 3.35
C GLN A 210 -17.45 11.75 3.22
N TYR A 211 -18.69 11.96 2.77
CA TYR A 211 -19.70 10.91 2.53
C TYR A 211 -19.33 9.87 1.46
N PHE A 212 -18.43 10.19 0.53
CA PHE A 212 -18.08 9.28 -0.59
C PHE A 212 -17.25 8.05 -0.17
N LEU A 213 -16.88 7.95 1.10
CA LEU A 213 -16.14 6.79 1.64
C LEU A 213 -17.05 5.75 2.32
N ILE A 214 -18.37 5.95 2.33
CA ILE A 214 -19.31 5.11 3.11
C ILE A 214 -19.40 3.67 2.59
N ASN A 215 -19.22 3.44 1.30
CA ASN A 215 -19.36 2.13 0.65
C ASN A 215 -18.02 1.56 0.15
N GLU A 216 -16.93 1.84 0.85
CA GLU A 216 -15.62 1.31 0.48
C GLU A 216 -15.47 -0.16 0.91
N THR A 217 -15.03 -1.01 -0.01
CA THR A 217 -14.58 -2.37 0.30
C THR A 217 -13.11 -2.33 0.70
N TYR A 218 -12.75 -3.13 1.68
CA TYR A 218 -11.40 -3.07 2.29
C TYR A 218 -10.26 -3.59 1.39
N ASN A 219 -10.56 -4.31 0.31
CA ASN A 219 -9.56 -4.96 -0.55
C ASN A 219 -9.88 -4.86 -2.05
N ASP A 220 -10.61 -3.83 -2.47
CA ASP A 220 -10.87 -3.60 -3.89
C ASP A 220 -9.69 -2.87 -4.54
N TYR A 221 -8.53 -3.56 -4.57
CA TYR A 221 -7.29 -3.01 -5.10
C TYR A 221 -7.42 -2.58 -6.56
N LYS A 222 -8.19 -3.34 -7.35
CA LYS A 222 -8.45 -2.98 -8.75
C LYS A 222 -9.16 -1.64 -8.87
N LYS A 223 -10.17 -1.37 -8.04
CA LYS A 223 -10.87 -0.07 -8.00
C LYS A 223 -9.90 1.07 -7.66
N TRP A 224 -9.02 0.87 -6.67
CA TRP A 224 -8.04 1.88 -6.27
C TRP A 224 -7.08 2.23 -7.41
N ILE A 225 -6.66 1.21 -8.17
CA ILE A 225 -5.83 1.37 -9.37
C ILE A 225 -6.61 2.09 -10.48
N ASP A 226 -7.84 1.67 -10.79
CA ASP A 226 -8.67 2.28 -11.82
C ASP A 226 -8.91 3.77 -11.53
N GLU A 227 -9.10 4.14 -10.27
CA GLU A 227 -9.18 5.54 -9.85
C GLU A 227 -7.88 6.30 -10.15
N SER A 228 -6.72 5.76 -9.76
CA SER A 228 -5.42 6.37 -10.01
C SER A 228 -5.15 6.53 -11.50
N VAL A 229 -5.41 5.50 -12.31
CA VAL A 229 -5.33 5.55 -13.79
C VAL A 229 -6.26 6.61 -14.36
N SER A 230 -7.48 6.76 -13.81
CA SER A 230 -8.41 7.79 -14.27
C SER A 230 -7.86 9.19 -14.05
N TYR A 231 -7.20 9.46 -12.90
CA TYR A 231 -6.59 10.76 -12.63
C TYR A 231 -5.36 11.02 -13.50
N VAL A 232 -4.53 10.01 -13.75
CA VAL A 232 -3.42 10.12 -14.72
C VAL A 232 -3.93 10.68 -16.05
N CYS A 233 -4.98 10.08 -16.60
CA CYS A 233 -5.49 10.41 -17.91
C CYS A 233 -6.26 11.73 -17.98
N LYS A 234 -6.95 12.09 -16.90
CA LYS A 234 -7.88 13.23 -16.92
C LYS A 234 -7.32 14.51 -16.31
N GLN A 235 -6.23 14.42 -15.54
CA GLN A 235 -5.80 15.57 -14.74
C GLN A 235 -4.28 15.73 -14.67
N VAL A 236 -3.53 14.65 -14.41
CA VAL A 236 -2.08 14.74 -14.14
C VAL A 236 -1.30 15.30 -15.34
N TYR A 237 -1.64 14.84 -16.56
CA TYR A 237 -0.95 15.21 -17.80
C TYR A 237 -1.63 16.39 -18.52
N LEU A 238 -2.26 17.29 -17.78
CA LEU A 238 -2.77 18.55 -18.32
C LEU A 238 -1.91 19.71 -17.83
N ASP A 239 -1.63 20.69 -18.68
CA ASP A 239 -0.92 21.92 -18.32
C ASP A 239 -1.82 22.92 -17.55
N ASP A 240 -1.31 24.13 -17.30
CA ASP A 240 -2.07 25.20 -16.63
C ASP A 240 -3.37 25.57 -17.37
N ASN A 241 -3.43 25.38 -18.68
CA ASN A 241 -4.59 25.70 -19.53
C ASN A 241 -5.52 24.51 -19.76
N ASN A 242 -5.34 23.39 -19.06
CA ASN A 242 -6.04 22.13 -19.27
C ASN A 242 -5.77 21.49 -20.66
N ILE A 243 -4.64 21.80 -21.26
CA ILE A 243 -4.18 21.19 -22.51
C ILE A 243 -3.27 20.01 -22.14
N LYS A 244 -3.36 18.94 -22.91
CA LYS A 244 -2.51 17.76 -22.73
C LYS A 244 -1.04 18.13 -22.88
N LEU A 245 -0.22 17.73 -21.92
CA LEU A 245 1.23 17.95 -21.94
C LEU A 245 1.87 17.30 -23.18
N ASP A 246 2.69 18.06 -23.87
CA ASP A 246 3.63 17.52 -24.84
C ASP A 246 4.86 17.00 -24.11
N ILE A 247 4.88 15.70 -23.86
CA ILE A 247 5.96 15.03 -23.10
C ILE A 247 7.31 14.98 -23.87
N SER A 248 7.33 15.40 -25.14
CA SER A 248 8.57 15.55 -25.91
C SER A 248 9.33 16.83 -25.59
N ARG A 249 8.71 17.75 -24.85
CA ARG A 249 9.27 19.05 -24.45
C ARG A 249 9.23 19.21 -22.94
N ASN A 250 10.10 20.11 -22.43
CA ASN A 250 10.03 20.48 -21.03
C ASN A 250 8.70 21.17 -20.73
N PHE A 251 8.00 20.67 -19.71
CA PHE A 251 6.79 21.34 -19.24
C PHE A 251 7.13 22.64 -18.48
N VAL A 252 6.18 23.55 -18.46
CA VAL A 252 6.18 24.69 -17.54
C VAL A 252 4.82 24.69 -16.86
N LEU A 253 4.81 24.38 -15.56
CA LEU A 253 3.60 24.29 -14.74
C LEU A 253 3.67 25.34 -13.63
N GLY A 254 2.55 25.97 -13.33
CA GLY A 254 2.48 27.05 -12.38
C GLY A 254 1.25 27.00 -11.48
N GLU A 255 0.70 28.21 -11.22
CA GLU A 255 -0.36 28.41 -10.24
C GLU A 255 -1.66 27.69 -10.60
N GLN A 256 -2.06 27.66 -11.87
CA GLN A 256 -3.30 27.02 -12.28
C GLN A 256 -3.22 25.49 -12.12
N TYR A 257 -2.06 24.93 -12.49
CA TYR A 257 -1.80 23.51 -12.27
C TYR A 257 -1.81 23.16 -10.79
N PHE A 258 -1.15 23.94 -9.94
CA PHE A 258 -1.12 23.76 -8.49
C PHE A 258 -2.54 23.81 -7.92
N ASN A 259 -3.30 24.88 -8.20
CA ASN A 259 -4.64 25.09 -7.65
C ASN A 259 -5.63 23.99 -8.05
N ARG A 260 -5.48 23.41 -9.22
CA ARG A 260 -6.29 22.28 -9.69
C ARG A 260 -5.93 20.96 -9.00
N ASN A 261 -4.66 20.77 -8.61
CA ASN A 261 -4.15 19.45 -8.22
C ASN A 261 -3.98 19.24 -6.71
N TRP A 262 -3.73 20.29 -5.91
CA TRP A 262 -3.61 20.08 -4.47
C TRP A 262 -4.90 19.50 -3.82
N PRO A 263 -6.14 19.86 -4.24
CA PRO A 263 -7.33 19.23 -3.65
C PRO A 263 -7.44 17.73 -3.96
N LEU A 264 -6.92 17.33 -5.11
CA LEU A 264 -6.85 15.90 -5.45
C LEU A 264 -5.83 15.17 -4.59
N ILE A 265 -4.70 15.77 -4.28
CA ILE A 265 -3.72 15.18 -3.36
C ILE A 265 -4.34 14.97 -1.99
N ASP A 266 -5.03 15.96 -1.43
CA ASP A 266 -5.75 15.84 -0.16
C ASP A 266 -6.74 14.68 -0.19
N GLN A 267 -7.55 14.62 -1.24
CA GLN A 267 -8.52 13.54 -1.44
C GLN A 267 -7.84 12.16 -1.46
N ARG A 268 -6.73 12.01 -2.20
CA ARG A 268 -6.03 10.72 -2.33
C ARG A 268 -5.36 10.31 -1.03
N LEU A 269 -4.80 11.23 -0.25
CA LEU A 269 -4.22 10.96 1.07
C LEU A 269 -5.31 10.49 2.05
N VAL A 270 -6.46 11.16 2.07
CA VAL A 270 -7.61 10.79 2.91
C VAL A 270 -8.16 9.41 2.53
N GLN A 271 -8.31 9.14 1.23
CA GLN A 271 -8.75 7.82 0.74
C GLN A 271 -7.76 6.73 1.14
N ALA A 272 -6.46 6.95 0.97
CA ALA A 272 -5.41 6.00 1.34
C ALA A 272 -5.45 5.69 2.85
N GLY A 273 -5.51 6.71 3.70
CA GLY A 273 -5.58 6.54 5.15
C GLY A 273 -6.82 5.76 5.59
N ARG A 274 -8.00 6.12 5.04
CA ARG A 274 -9.26 5.42 5.34
C ARG A 274 -9.23 3.97 4.90
N ARG A 275 -8.76 3.69 3.67
CA ARG A 275 -8.70 2.34 3.10
C ARG A 275 -7.69 1.46 3.83
N LEU A 276 -6.55 2.02 4.23
CA LEU A 276 -5.57 1.31 5.05
C LEU A 276 -6.17 0.92 6.41
N ALA A 277 -6.90 1.82 7.07
CA ALA A 277 -7.57 1.51 8.33
C ALA A 277 -8.61 0.37 8.17
N LEU A 278 -9.47 0.46 7.15
CA LEU A 278 -10.46 -0.57 6.85
C LEU A 278 -9.80 -1.91 6.58
N LEU A 279 -8.72 -1.93 5.80
CA LEU A 279 -7.96 -3.13 5.47
C LEU A 279 -7.37 -3.77 6.73
N LEU A 280 -6.66 -3.01 7.56
CA LEU A 280 -6.04 -3.52 8.78
C LEU A 280 -7.07 -4.01 9.80
N ASN A 281 -8.17 -3.27 9.99
CA ASN A 281 -9.27 -3.68 10.89
C ASN A 281 -9.89 -5.00 10.43
N GLN A 282 -10.10 -5.18 9.12
CA GLN A 282 -10.65 -6.41 8.58
C GLN A 282 -9.68 -7.59 8.66
N LEU A 283 -8.39 -7.37 8.38
CA LEU A 283 -7.35 -8.39 8.52
C LEU A 283 -7.23 -8.86 9.98
N SER A 284 -7.32 -7.95 10.94
CA SER A 284 -7.34 -8.29 12.36
C SER A 284 -8.51 -9.21 12.73
N LYS A 285 -9.72 -8.91 12.22
CA LYS A 285 -10.92 -9.75 12.42
C LYS A 285 -10.76 -11.12 11.76
N ASN A 286 -10.27 -11.19 10.53
CA ASN A 286 -10.05 -12.44 9.80
C ASN A 286 -9.01 -13.33 10.49
N ARG A 287 -7.92 -12.75 11.03
CA ARG A 287 -6.92 -13.46 11.84
C ARG A 287 -7.53 -14.08 13.09
N SER A 288 -8.35 -13.33 13.80
CA SER A 288 -9.04 -13.81 15.02
C SER A 288 -9.96 -14.98 14.70
N SER A 289 -10.71 -14.91 13.59
CA SER A 289 -11.60 -15.99 13.15
C SER A 289 -10.83 -17.28 12.81
N LYS A 290 -9.66 -17.17 12.17
CA LYS A 290 -8.80 -18.33 11.88
C LYS A 290 -8.26 -19.02 13.16
N LYS A 291 -8.02 -18.27 14.23
CA LYS A 291 -7.58 -18.82 15.53
C LYS A 291 -8.67 -19.60 16.25
N PHE A 292 -9.94 -19.33 15.99
CA PHE A 292 -11.08 -19.99 16.61
C PHE A 292 -11.61 -21.21 15.83
N LEU A 293 -11.12 -21.43 14.59
CA LEU A 293 -11.37 -22.69 13.90
C LEU A 293 -10.38 -23.72 14.47
N PRO A 294 -10.82 -24.69 15.30
CA PRO A 294 -9.95 -25.78 15.71
C PRO A 294 -9.47 -26.51 14.46
N ASP A 295 -8.23 -26.97 14.47
CA ASP A 295 -7.70 -27.82 13.40
C ASP A 295 -8.74 -28.90 13.09
N THR A 296 -9.34 -28.80 11.93
CA THR A 296 -10.49 -29.65 11.51
C THR A 296 -10.27 -31.14 11.76
N PRO A 297 -9.04 -31.72 11.61
CA PRO A 297 -8.77 -33.10 11.96
C PRO A 297 -8.95 -33.40 13.46
N LEU A 298 -8.45 -32.55 14.33
CA LEU A 298 -8.51 -32.78 15.79
C LEU A 298 -9.93 -32.64 16.32
N PHE A 299 -10.69 -31.66 15.82
CA PHE A 299 -12.10 -31.47 16.19
C PHE A 299 -12.96 -32.63 15.72
N ILE A 300 -12.76 -33.12 14.49
CA ILE A 300 -13.47 -34.34 14.00
C ILE A 300 -13.09 -35.54 14.82
N ILE A 301 -11.83 -35.73 15.20
CA ILE A 301 -11.36 -36.81 16.02
C ILE A 301 -12.03 -36.75 17.41
N ILE A 302 -12.07 -35.58 18.05
CA ILE A 302 -12.72 -35.39 19.35
C ILE A 302 -14.21 -35.72 19.26
N LEU A 303 -14.90 -35.20 18.24
CA LEU A 303 -16.34 -35.46 18.02
C LEU A 303 -16.62 -36.95 17.75
N CYS A 304 -15.75 -37.64 17.02
CA CYS A 304 -15.85 -39.08 16.77
C CYS A 304 -15.61 -39.89 18.06
N ILE A 305 -14.69 -39.45 18.91
CA ILE A 305 -14.42 -40.11 20.21
C ILE A 305 -15.62 -39.93 21.15
N GLU A 306 -16.22 -38.75 21.24
CA GLU A 306 -17.40 -38.50 22.08
C GLU A 306 -18.61 -39.30 21.60
N LEU A 307 -18.85 -39.38 20.28
CA LEU A 307 -19.90 -40.22 19.69
C LEU A 307 -19.66 -41.71 19.99
N ALA A 308 -18.44 -42.18 19.86
CA ALA A 308 -18.10 -43.58 20.19
C ALA A 308 -18.36 -43.90 21.64
N ILE A 309 -17.94 -43.03 22.58
CA ILE A 309 -18.18 -43.20 24.04
C ILE A 309 -19.69 -43.22 24.30
N GLY A 310 -20.48 -42.35 23.71
CA GLY A 310 -21.96 -42.33 23.83
C GLY A 310 -22.61 -43.63 23.35
N ILE A 311 -22.16 -44.16 22.21
CA ILE A 311 -22.65 -45.44 21.67
C ILE A 311 -22.29 -46.64 22.63
N PHE A 312 -21.07 -46.68 23.12
CA PHE A 312 -20.65 -47.75 24.08
C PHE A 312 -21.40 -47.68 25.39
N ALA A 313 -21.67 -46.48 25.91
CA ALA A 313 -22.48 -46.28 27.09
C ALA A 313 -23.93 -46.78 26.91
N ALA A 314 -24.55 -46.43 25.75
CA ALA A 314 -25.90 -46.86 25.41
C ALA A 314 -26.01 -48.40 25.25
N LEU A 315 -25.03 -49.02 24.57
CA LEU A 315 -24.92 -50.47 24.44
C LEU A 315 -24.73 -51.18 25.81
N GLY A 316 -23.90 -50.64 26.68
CA GLY A 316 -23.67 -51.13 28.03
C GLY A 316 -24.96 -51.16 28.89
N VAL A 317 -25.74 -50.04 28.83
CA VAL A 317 -27.04 -49.95 29.49
C VAL A 317 -28.05 -50.92 28.89
N HIS A 318 -28.04 -51.12 27.58
CA HIS A 318 -28.94 -52.06 26.90
C HIS A 318 -28.63 -53.52 27.29
N LEU A 319 -27.37 -53.91 27.29
CA LEU A 319 -26.92 -55.24 27.69
C LEU A 319 -27.18 -55.49 29.19
N TYR A 320 -26.99 -54.51 30.04
CA TYR A 320 -27.32 -54.63 31.47
C TYR A 320 -28.82 -54.84 31.68
N LYS A 321 -29.69 -54.10 31.01
CA LYS A 321 -31.15 -54.30 31.08
C LYS A 321 -31.57 -55.69 30.58
N ARG A 322 -31.01 -56.17 29.47
CA ARG A 322 -31.30 -57.49 28.91
C ARG A 322 -30.90 -58.64 29.83
N ASN A 323 -29.70 -58.54 30.44
CA ASN A 323 -29.24 -59.55 31.41
C ASN A 323 -30.03 -59.54 32.71
N LYS A 324 -30.68 -58.47 33.12
CA LYS A 324 -31.56 -58.41 34.31
C LYS A 324 -32.93 -59.02 33.98
N GLN A 325 -33.41 -59.00 32.74
CA GLN A 325 -34.65 -59.64 32.31
C GLN A 325 -34.53 -61.20 32.21
N HIS A 326 -33.36 -61.74 32.03
CA HIS A 326 -33.11 -63.22 31.99
C HIS A 326 -32.79 -63.83 33.38
N ARG A 327 -32.85 -63.07 34.45
CA ARG A 327 -32.62 -63.56 35.85
C ARG A 327 -33.87 -63.50 36.69
N ILE A 328 -35.06 -63.34 36.13
CA ILE A 328 -36.35 -63.52 36.75
C ILE A 328 -37.01 -64.69 35.98
#